data_a64b23dae62621110187c8dfa03655e6
#
_entry.id   a64b23dae62621110187c8dfa03655e6
#
_cell.length_a   1.000
_cell.length_b   1.000
_cell.length_c   1.000
_cell.angle_alpha   90.00
_cell.angle_beta   90.00
_cell.angle_gamma   90.00
#
_symmetry.space_group_name_H-M   'P 1'
#
loop_
_entity.id
_entity.type
_entity.pdbx_description
1 polymer ?
#
loop_
_entity_poly.entity_id
_entity_poly.type
_entity_poly.pdbx_seq_one_letter_code
_entity_poly.pdbx_strand_id
1 'polypeptide(L)'
;MELDELTIVLTILRPDAPELDDEAAEGLQNAHLAHLADLHEAGYLLAGGPLDDPELRGLSIFSVGPDRARELRAQDPAVIAGRLSIKVIPWRVPRGAVHFTPTRFPRSIAEVEAID
;
A
#
# COMPACT_ATOMS: atom_id res chain seq x y z
N MET A 1 18.51 -17.75 -15.93
CA MET A 1 17.06 -17.67 -15.68
C MET A 1 16.62 -16.22 -15.78
N GLU A 2 15.55 -16.00 -16.50
CA GLU A 2 14.96 -14.66 -16.56
C GLU A 2 14.03 -14.45 -15.39
N LEU A 3 14.11 -13.24 -14.80
CA LEU A 3 13.32 -12.86 -13.65
C LEU A 3 12.51 -11.62 -13.97
N ASP A 4 11.31 -11.58 -13.43
CA ASP A 4 10.53 -10.35 -13.37
C ASP A 4 10.96 -9.56 -12.12
N GLU A 5 11.18 -8.28 -12.28
CA GLU A 5 11.57 -7.40 -11.20
C GLU A 5 10.36 -6.62 -10.69
N LEU A 6 10.02 -6.86 -9.44
CA LEU A 6 8.91 -6.20 -8.74
C LEU A 6 9.45 -5.50 -7.51
N THR A 7 8.63 -4.66 -6.91
CA THR A 7 8.98 -3.99 -5.66
C THR A 7 7.89 -4.24 -4.62
N ILE A 8 8.30 -4.70 -3.45
CA ILE A 8 7.41 -4.83 -2.30
C ILE A 8 7.56 -3.59 -1.45
N VAL A 9 6.44 -3.04 -1.00
CA VAL A 9 6.44 -2.00 0.03
C VAL A 9 5.63 -2.49 1.22
N LEU A 10 6.27 -2.54 2.37
CA LEU A 10 5.61 -2.82 3.65
C LEU A 10 5.29 -1.50 4.33
N THR A 11 4.09 -1.38 4.85
CA THR A 11 3.72 -0.27 5.73
C THR A 11 3.80 -0.75 7.18
N ILE A 12 4.47 0.04 8.01
CA ILE A 12 4.80 -0.32 9.38
C ILE A 12 4.19 0.74 10.30
N LEU A 13 3.47 0.29 11.34
CA LEU A 13 2.95 1.21 12.33
C LEU A 13 4.11 1.80 13.13
N ARG A 14 4.21 3.12 13.15
CA ARG A 14 5.28 3.80 13.89
C ARG A 14 5.02 3.70 15.40
N PRO A 15 6.07 3.45 16.21
CA PRO A 15 5.92 3.44 17.67
C PRO A 15 5.46 4.78 18.23
N ASP A 16 5.79 5.88 17.53
CA ASP A 16 5.44 7.25 17.90
C ASP A 16 4.24 7.77 17.09
N ALA A 17 3.41 6.87 16.55
CA ALA A 17 2.22 7.26 15.79
C ALA A 17 1.33 8.18 16.65
N PRO A 18 0.86 9.30 16.09
CA PRO A 18 0.01 10.22 16.86
C PRO A 18 -1.31 9.56 17.24
N GLU A 19 -1.81 9.89 18.41
CA GLU A 19 -3.15 9.49 18.83
C GLU A 19 -4.16 10.35 18.07
N LEU A 20 -5.18 9.71 17.53
CA LEU A 20 -6.23 10.35 16.77
C LEU A 20 -7.58 10.01 17.37
N ASP A 21 -8.50 10.97 17.39
CA ASP A 21 -9.89 10.64 17.71
C ASP A 21 -10.50 9.82 16.56
N ASP A 22 -11.70 9.27 16.77
CA ASP A 22 -12.32 8.38 15.81
C ASP A 22 -12.58 9.05 14.46
N GLU A 23 -12.99 10.31 14.45
CA GLU A 23 -13.25 11.07 13.22
C GLU A 23 -11.96 11.29 12.43
N ALA A 24 -10.89 11.69 13.10
CA ALA A 24 -9.59 11.92 12.46
C ALA A 24 -9.01 10.61 11.94
N ALA A 25 -9.12 9.53 12.72
CA ALA A 25 -8.65 8.21 12.30
C ALA A 25 -9.40 7.70 11.07
N GLU A 26 -10.71 7.86 11.03
CA GLU A 26 -11.53 7.48 9.88
C GLU A 26 -11.17 8.30 8.63
N GLY A 27 -11.03 9.60 8.78
CA GLY A 27 -10.62 10.48 7.68
C GLY A 27 -9.26 10.11 7.12
N LEU A 28 -8.30 9.80 7.99
CA LEU A 28 -6.97 9.40 7.57
C LEU A 28 -7.00 8.05 6.83
N GLN A 29 -7.77 7.08 7.34
CA GLN A 29 -7.91 5.78 6.69
C GLN A 29 -8.56 5.91 5.31
N ASN A 30 -9.59 6.74 5.17
CA ASN A 30 -10.22 7.01 3.88
C ASN A 30 -9.22 7.61 2.89
N ALA A 31 -8.41 8.57 3.32
CA ALA A 31 -7.38 9.18 2.48
C ALA A 31 -6.30 8.18 2.08
N HIS A 32 -5.89 7.31 2.99
CA HIS A 32 -4.94 6.22 2.71
C HIS A 32 -5.48 5.26 1.64
N LEU A 33 -6.73 4.83 1.78
CA LEU A 33 -7.36 3.93 0.81
C LEU A 33 -7.50 4.59 -0.58
N ALA A 34 -7.90 5.85 -0.62
CA ALA A 34 -8.00 6.60 -1.89
C ALA A 34 -6.64 6.71 -2.58
N HIS A 35 -5.56 6.93 -1.82
CA HIS A 35 -4.20 6.99 -2.35
C HIS A 35 -3.81 5.64 -3.00
N LEU A 36 -4.08 4.53 -2.34
CA LEU A 36 -3.79 3.20 -2.90
C LEU A 36 -4.59 2.94 -4.17
N ALA A 37 -5.87 3.30 -4.17
CA ALA A 37 -6.72 3.15 -5.34
C ALA A 37 -6.21 3.98 -6.53
N ASP A 38 -5.76 5.20 -6.30
CA ASP A 38 -5.16 6.05 -7.33
C ASP A 38 -3.92 5.40 -7.93
N LEU A 39 -3.04 4.85 -7.10
CA LEU A 39 -1.84 4.17 -7.57
C LEU A 39 -2.17 2.90 -8.37
N HIS A 40 -3.21 2.19 -7.99
CA HIS A 40 -3.66 1.02 -8.73
C HIS A 40 -4.23 1.40 -10.09
N GLU A 41 -5.07 2.40 -10.15
CA GLU A 41 -5.64 2.90 -11.41
C GLU A 41 -4.56 3.43 -12.35
N ALA A 42 -3.50 4.02 -11.82
CA ALA A 42 -2.38 4.52 -12.60
C ALA A 42 -1.44 3.40 -13.10
N GLY A 43 -1.63 2.15 -12.64
CA GLY A 43 -0.83 1.01 -13.06
C GLY A 43 0.44 0.76 -12.25
N TYR A 44 0.70 1.57 -11.22
CA TYR A 44 1.87 1.40 -10.38
C TYR A 44 1.70 0.29 -9.34
N LEU A 45 0.56 0.26 -8.69
CA LEU A 45 0.23 -0.72 -7.66
C LEU A 45 -0.50 -1.90 -8.28
N LEU A 46 0.14 -3.07 -8.26
CA LEU A 46 -0.39 -4.28 -8.89
C LEU A 46 -1.30 -5.06 -7.96
N ALA A 47 -0.91 -5.20 -6.72
CA ALA A 47 -1.66 -5.90 -5.69
C ALA A 47 -1.29 -5.34 -4.33
N GLY A 48 -2.17 -5.49 -3.37
CA GLY A 48 -1.90 -5.02 -2.01
C GLY A 48 -3.08 -5.25 -1.10
N GLY A 49 -2.80 -5.28 0.19
CA GLY A 49 -3.82 -5.44 1.19
C GLY A 49 -3.24 -5.38 2.59
N PRO A 50 -4.13 -5.36 3.61
CA PRO A 50 -3.70 -5.36 5.00
C PRO A 50 -3.06 -6.67 5.39
N LEU A 51 -2.11 -6.60 6.31
CA LEU A 51 -1.50 -7.76 6.93
C LEU A 51 -2.08 -7.93 8.35
N ASP A 52 -2.27 -9.17 8.75
CA ASP A 52 -2.74 -9.49 10.10
C ASP A 52 -1.53 -9.60 11.03
N ASP A 53 -0.96 -8.45 11.37
CA ASP A 53 0.23 -8.35 12.18
C ASP A 53 0.19 -7.04 12.97
N PRO A 54 0.65 -7.01 14.23
CA PRO A 54 0.58 -5.78 15.04
C PRO A 54 1.48 -4.64 14.54
N GLU A 55 2.58 -4.94 13.89
CA GLU A 55 3.54 -3.94 13.40
C GLU A 55 3.48 -3.75 11.89
N LEU A 56 3.48 -4.85 11.13
CA LEU A 56 3.41 -4.83 9.68
C LEU A 56 1.95 -4.71 9.27
N ARG A 57 1.56 -3.51 8.86
CA ARG A 57 0.15 -3.20 8.64
C ARG A 57 -0.34 -3.49 7.24
N GLY A 58 0.53 -3.44 6.26
CA GLY A 58 0.15 -3.67 4.88
C GLY A 58 1.31 -4.10 4.01
N LEU A 59 0.98 -4.77 2.91
CA LEU A 59 1.92 -5.14 1.85
C LEU A 59 1.36 -4.68 0.53
N SER A 60 2.20 -4.05 -0.28
CA SER A 60 1.86 -3.68 -1.65
C SER A 60 2.96 -4.13 -2.60
N ILE A 61 2.55 -4.49 -3.83
CA ILE A 61 3.45 -4.92 -4.89
C ILE A 61 3.36 -3.95 -6.04
N PHE A 62 4.51 -3.40 -6.42
CA PHE A 62 4.61 -2.35 -7.44
C PHE A 62 5.27 -2.87 -8.70
N SER A 63 4.83 -2.32 -9.84
CA SER A 63 5.42 -2.57 -11.17
C SER A 63 6.69 -1.77 -11.42
N VAL A 64 6.96 -0.75 -10.61
CA VAL A 64 8.09 0.16 -10.76
C VAL A 64 9.23 -0.21 -9.83
N GLY A 65 10.43 0.34 -10.08
CA GLY A 65 11.59 0.09 -9.25
C GLY A 65 11.49 0.68 -7.85
N PRO A 66 12.45 0.32 -6.96
CA PRO A 66 12.37 0.70 -5.53
C PRO A 66 12.32 2.21 -5.28
N ASP A 67 13.11 2.99 -6.01
CA ASP A 67 13.16 4.45 -5.80
C ASP A 67 11.82 5.11 -6.14
N ARG A 68 11.24 4.71 -7.27
CA ARG A 68 9.94 5.24 -7.68
C ARG A 68 8.81 4.78 -6.74
N ALA A 69 8.83 3.53 -6.34
CA ALA A 69 7.87 2.99 -5.37
C ALA A 69 7.94 3.77 -4.04
N ARG A 70 9.15 4.07 -3.58
CA ARG A 70 9.36 4.87 -2.37
C ARG A 70 8.76 6.27 -2.52
N GLU A 71 9.01 6.94 -3.64
CA GLU A 71 8.45 8.27 -3.91
C GLU A 71 6.93 8.25 -3.89
N LEU A 72 6.32 7.28 -4.54
CA LEU A 72 4.86 7.16 -4.61
C LEU A 72 4.25 6.89 -3.25
N ARG A 73 4.82 5.95 -2.49
CA ARG A 73 4.28 5.59 -1.17
C ARG A 73 4.54 6.64 -0.10
N ALA A 74 5.59 7.43 -0.24
CA ALA A 74 5.87 8.54 0.68
C ALA A 74 4.79 9.64 0.61
N GLN A 75 3.99 9.67 -0.43
CA GLN A 75 2.88 10.62 -0.59
C GLN A 75 1.60 10.16 0.09
N ASP A 76 1.58 8.95 0.66
CA ASP A 76 0.43 8.45 1.40
C ASP A 76 0.12 9.38 2.59
N PRO A 77 -1.11 9.84 2.73
CA PRO A 77 -1.51 10.68 3.87
C PRO A 77 -1.15 10.08 5.23
N ALA A 78 -1.23 8.76 5.37
CA ALA A 78 -0.87 8.07 6.62
C ALA A 78 0.63 8.12 6.90
N VAL A 79 1.47 8.14 5.86
CA VAL A 79 2.92 8.32 5.99
C VAL A 79 3.23 9.78 6.33
N ILE A 80 2.63 10.72 5.63
CA ILE A 80 2.82 12.16 5.87
C ILE A 80 2.39 12.53 7.28
N ALA A 81 1.31 11.94 7.78
CA ALA A 81 0.81 12.19 9.14
C ALA A 81 1.66 11.56 10.25
N GLY A 82 2.70 10.79 9.89
CA GLY A 82 3.58 10.18 10.88
C GLY A 82 3.02 8.92 11.54
N ARG A 83 1.94 8.35 11.00
CA ARG A 83 1.37 7.12 11.53
C ARG A 83 2.11 5.89 11.03
N LEU A 84 2.44 5.87 9.74
CA LEU A 84 3.10 4.74 9.10
C LEU A 84 4.47 5.15 8.59
N SER A 85 5.41 4.21 8.63
CA SER A 85 6.64 4.25 7.86
C SER A 85 6.58 3.17 6.78
N ILE A 86 7.49 3.23 5.82
CA ILE A 86 7.55 2.28 4.73
C ILE A 86 8.89 1.59 4.67
N LYS A 87 8.88 0.33 4.28
CA LYS A 87 10.08 -0.44 3.95
C LYS A 87 9.93 -0.92 2.52
N VAL A 88 10.90 -0.57 1.68
CA VAL A 88 10.87 -0.87 0.24
C VAL A 88 11.88 -1.96 -0.05
N ILE A 89 11.41 -3.04 -0.68
CA ILE A 89 12.22 -4.25 -0.91
C ILE A 89 12.10 -4.67 -2.38
N PRO A 90 13.19 -4.71 -3.14
CA PRO A 90 13.18 -5.33 -4.47
C PRO A 90 12.81 -6.81 -4.34
N TRP A 91 11.97 -7.28 -5.26
CA TRP A 91 11.53 -8.67 -5.28
C TRP A 91 11.64 -9.22 -6.69
N ARG A 92 12.39 -10.28 -6.84
CA ARG A 92 12.58 -10.96 -8.13
C ARG A 92 11.89 -12.31 -8.09
N VAL A 93 11.14 -12.59 -9.14
CA VAL A 93 10.45 -13.87 -9.28
C VAL A 93 10.78 -14.46 -10.66
N PRO A 94 10.74 -15.78 -10.82
CA PRO A 94 10.89 -16.37 -12.14
C PRO A 94 9.87 -15.76 -13.10
N ARG A 95 10.32 -15.44 -14.32
CA ARG A 95 9.44 -14.77 -15.29
C ARG A 95 8.16 -15.56 -15.50
N GLY A 96 7.04 -14.86 -15.41
CA GLY A 96 5.72 -15.44 -15.59
C GLY A 96 5.18 -16.22 -14.40
N ALA A 97 5.93 -16.28 -13.27
CA ALA A 97 5.48 -17.03 -12.10
C ALA A 97 4.28 -16.36 -11.40
N VAL A 98 4.17 -15.03 -11.52
CA VAL A 98 3.09 -14.27 -10.89
C VAL A 98 2.40 -13.43 -11.95
N HIS A 99 1.09 -13.49 -11.96
CA HIS A 99 0.24 -12.69 -12.83
C HIS A 99 -0.70 -11.84 -11.98
N PHE A 100 -0.81 -10.57 -12.34
CA PHE A 100 -1.68 -9.64 -11.63
C PHE A 100 -2.84 -9.25 -12.52
N THR A 101 -4.04 -9.54 -12.06
CA THR A 101 -5.27 -9.16 -12.77
C THR A 101 -5.73 -7.79 -12.25
N PRO A 102 -6.02 -6.84 -13.14
CA PRO A 102 -6.62 -5.57 -12.73
C PRO A 102 -7.89 -5.82 -11.93
N THR A 103 -8.04 -5.10 -10.83
CA THR A 103 -9.18 -5.22 -9.94
C THR A 103 -9.58 -3.84 -9.45
N ARG A 104 -10.65 -3.76 -8.68
CA ARG A 104 -11.08 -2.52 -8.07
C ARG A 104 -10.56 -2.45 -6.64
N PHE A 105 -9.80 -1.40 -6.34
CA PHE A 105 -9.39 -1.11 -4.98
C PHE A 105 -10.46 -0.24 -4.31
N PRO A 106 -10.82 -0.51 -3.05
CA PRO A 106 -11.74 0.36 -2.32
C PRO A 106 -11.11 1.72 -2.07
N ARG A 107 -11.92 2.78 -2.20
CA ARG A 107 -11.45 4.16 -2.03
C ARG A 107 -11.78 4.71 -0.65
N SER A 108 -12.55 3.99 0.15
CA SER A 108 -13.00 4.42 1.48
C SER A 108 -13.36 3.23 2.35
N ILE A 109 -13.49 3.47 3.65
CA ILE A 109 -13.97 2.46 4.60
C ILE A 109 -15.37 1.97 4.20
N ALA A 110 -16.23 2.88 3.77
CA ALA A 110 -17.58 2.52 3.33
C ALA A 110 -17.56 1.55 2.14
N GLU A 111 -16.64 1.74 1.19
CA GLU A 111 -16.50 0.81 0.07
C GLU A 111 -15.94 -0.55 0.50
N VAL A 112 -15.04 -0.58 1.47
CA VAL A 112 -14.54 -1.85 2.04
C VAL A 112 -15.69 -2.64 2.65
N GLU A 113 -16.56 -2.00 3.42
CA GLU A 113 -17.69 -2.63 4.07
C GLU A 113 -18.79 -3.08 3.09
N ALA A 114 -18.87 -2.44 1.93
CA ALA A 114 -19.84 -2.77 0.90
C ALA A 114 -19.40 -3.92 -0.01
N ILE A 115 -18.13 -4.34 0.05
CA ILE A 115 -17.57 -5.42 -0.78
C ILE A 115 -17.74 -6.75 -0.03
N ASP A 116 -18.62 -7.57 -0.54
CA ASP A 116 -18.83 -8.93 -0.01
C ASP A 116 -18.44 -9.98 -1.04
#